data_33b4abe20f57f8becfea7870a81d693e
#
_entry.id   33b4abe20f57f8becfea7870a81d693e
#
_cell.length_a   1.000
_cell.length_b   1.000
_cell.length_c   1.000
_cell.angle_alpha   90.00
_cell.angle_beta   90.00
_cell.angle_gamma   90.00
#
_symmetry.space_group_name_H-M   'P 1'
#
loop_
_entity.id
_entity.type
_entity.pdbx_description
1 polymer ?
#
loop_
_entity_poly.entity_id
_entity_poly.type
_entity_poly.pdbx_seq_one_letter_code
_entity_poly.pdbx_strand_id
1 'polypeptide(L)'
;MSGGHFEYQEYRVTDIAETIRGEYIKYSTSGSNKDGESWEKLPDEILEEMKDLYQTLDLAYKRVHNLDYFLSGDHGEDTYLELIKEKE
;
A
#
# COMPACT_ATOMS: atom_id res chain seq x y z
N MET A 1 13.99 11.85 -16.20
CA MET A 1 12.64 11.97 -15.66
C MET A 1 12.49 11.10 -14.43
N SER A 2 12.01 11.68 -13.36
CA SER A 2 11.88 10.98 -12.09
C SER A 2 10.87 9.85 -12.15
N GLY A 3 11.20 8.72 -11.48
CA GLY A 3 10.25 7.64 -11.31
C GLY A 3 9.91 6.86 -12.57
N GLY A 4 10.80 6.89 -13.57
CA GLY A 4 10.51 6.23 -14.81
C GLY A 4 11.05 4.81 -14.97
N HIS A 5 11.81 4.34 -14.01
CA HIS A 5 12.47 3.03 -14.14
C HIS A 5 11.45 1.87 -14.22
N PHE A 6 10.42 1.91 -13.40
CA PHE A 6 9.38 0.88 -13.38
C PHE A 6 8.16 1.26 -14.20
N GLU A 7 8.26 2.31 -15.05
CA GLU A 7 7.16 2.78 -15.88
C GLU A 7 5.90 3.11 -15.07
N TYR A 8 6.09 3.58 -13.83
CA TYR A 8 5.00 3.94 -12.90
C TYR A 8 4.12 2.76 -12.49
N GLN A 9 4.59 1.52 -12.69
CA GLN A 9 3.81 0.35 -12.30
C GLN A 9 3.70 0.21 -10.79
N GLU A 10 4.57 0.85 -10.02
CA GLU A 10 4.48 0.82 -8.56
C GLU A 10 3.18 1.40 -8.04
N TYR A 11 2.48 2.22 -8.82
CA TYR A 11 1.17 2.75 -8.41
C TYR A 11 0.11 1.68 -8.30
N ARG A 12 0.30 0.53 -8.95
CA ARG A 12 -0.64 -0.59 -8.83
C ARG A 12 -0.65 -1.15 -7.41
N VAL A 13 0.49 -1.10 -6.74
CA VAL A 13 0.59 -1.54 -5.35
C VAL A 13 -0.27 -0.65 -4.46
N THR A 14 -0.24 0.65 -4.70
CA THR A 14 -1.07 1.61 -3.98
C THR A 14 -2.56 1.35 -4.21
N ASP A 15 -2.95 1.07 -5.44
CA ASP A 15 -4.35 0.78 -5.77
C ASP A 15 -4.85 -0.45 -5.03
N ILE A 16 -4.03 -1.50 -4.95
CA ILE A 16 -4.39 -2.71 -4.22
C ILE A 16 -4.51 -2.41 -2.73
N ALA A 17 -3.58 -1.64 -2.18
CA ALA A 17 -3.61 -1.28 -0.77
C ALA A 17 -4.87 -0.48 -0.43
N GLU A 18 -5.25 0.46 -1.27
CA GLU A 18 -6.47 1.25 -1.07
C GLU A 18 -7.72 0.39 -1.14
N THR A 19 -7.74 -0.58 -2.05
CA THR A 19 -8.86 -1.51 -2.16
C THR A 19 -8.99 -2.34 -0.89
N ILE A 20 -7.89 -2.86 -0.38
CA ILE A 20 -7.90 -3.64 0.86
C ILE A 20 -8.37 -2.78 2.03
N ARG A 21 -7.87 -1.56 2.11
CA ARG A 21 -8.27 -0.64 3.17
C ARG A 21 -9.76 -0.34 3.13
N GLY A 22 -10.32 -0.14 1.93
CA GLY A 22 -11.75 0.07 1.76
C GLY A 22 -12.57 -1.12 2.23
N GLU A 23 -12.13 -2.32 1.90
CA GLU A 23 -12.81 -3.54 2.34
C GLU A 23 -12.67 -3.72 3.86
N TYR A 24 -11.51 -3.37 4.42
CA TYR A 24 -11.31 -3.41 5.87
C TYR A 24 -12.31 -2.50 6.57
N ILE A 25 -12.48 -1.27 6.09
CA ILE A 25 -13.41 -0.31 6.69
C ILE A 25 -14.84 -0.84 6.58
N LYS A 26 -15.21 -1.36 5.41
CA LYS A 26 -16.54 -1.89 5.18
C LYS A 26 -16.88 -3.03 6.14
N TYR A 27 -15.98 -4.01 6.24
CA TYR A 27 -16.23 -5.22 7.01
C TYR A 27 -15.85 -5.14 8.49
N SER A 28 -15.39 -3.97 8.93
CA SER A 28 -15.14 -3.77 10.36
C SER A 28 -16.44 -3.61 11.15
N THR A 29 -17.56 -3.39 10.47
CA THR A 29 -18.90 -3.39 11.07
C THR A 29 -19.88 -4.03 10.11
N SER A 30 -20.99 -4.53 10.64
CA SER A 30 -22.09 -5.00 9.79
C SER A 30 -22.83 -3.82 9.20
N GLY A 31 -23.42 -4.00 8.02
CA GLY A 31 -24.13 -2.90 7.39
C GLY A 31 -24.90 -3.33 6.16
N SER A 32 -25.48 -2.34 5.50
CA SER A 32 -26.19 -2.55 4.23
C SER A 32 -26.08 -1.28 3.39
N ASN A 33 -26.22 -1.43 2.08
CA ASN A 33 -26.19 -0.29 1.18
C ASN A 33 -27.58 -0.01 0.59
N LYS A 34 -27.65 1.01 -0.27
CA LYS A 34 -28.91 1.44 -0.88
C LYS A 34 -29.49 0.42 -1.84
N ASP A 35 -28.65 -0.47 -2.38
CA ASP A 35 -29.08 -1.47 -3.36
C ASP A 35 -29.63 -2.73 -2.69
N GLY A 36 -29.69 -2.73 -1.37
CA GLY A 36 -30.23 -3.87 -0.64
C GLY A 36 -29.20 -4.92 -0.27
N GLU A 37 -27.94 -4.71 -0.64
CA GLU A 37 -26.87 -5.61 -0.24
C GLU A 37 -26.55 -5.42 1.23
N SER A 38 -26.33 -6.51 1.92
CA SER A 38 -25.95 -6.47 3.31
C SER A 38 -24.70 -7.34 3.56
N TRP A 39 -24.00 -7.03 4.62
CA TRP A 39 -22.81 -7.78 4.97
C TRP A 39 -22.69 -7.85 6.50
N GLU A 40 -21.96 -8.85 6.96
CA GLU A 40 -21.67 -9.03 8.36
C GLU A 40 -20.22 -8.67 8.64
N LYS A 41 -19.97 -8.20 9.87
CA LYS A 41 -18.60 -7.93 10.31
C LYS A 41 -17.76 -9.20 10.19
N LEU A 42 -16.56 -9.06 9.64
CA LEU A 42 -15.63 -10.18 9.58
C LEU A 42 -14.99 -10.45 10.94
N PRO A 43 -14.52 -11.67 11.18
CA PRO A 43 -13.78 -11.97 12.41
C PRO A 43 -12.57 -11.05 12.57
N ASP A 44 -12.23 -10.74 13.82
CA ASP A 44 -11.11 -9.85 14.11
C ASP A 44 -9.80 -10.34 13.51
N GLU A 45 -9.58 -11.65 13.46
CA GLU A 45 -8.36 -12.21 12.90
C GLU A 45 -8.21 -11.86 11.43
N ILE A 46 -9.31 -11.89 10.67
CA ILE A 46 -9.30 -11.53 9.25
C ILE A 46 -9.08 -10.02 9.10
N LEU A 47 -9.74 -9.24 9.94
CA LEU A 47 -9.58 -7.78 9.90
C LEU A 47 -8.14 -7.36 10.20
N GLU A 48 -7.50 -8.02 11.16
CA GLU A 48 -6.10 -7.73 11.47
C GLU A 48 -5.19 -8.08 10.32
N GLU A 49 -5.46 -9.19 9.64
CA GLU A 49 -4.68 -9.57 8.45
C GLU A 49 -4.83 -8.54 7.33
N MET A 50 -6.04 -8.07 7.10
CA MET A 50 -6.30 -7.04 6.08
C MET A 50 -5.55 -5.75 6.41
N LYS A 51 -5.58 -5.34 7.67
CA LYS A 51 -4.85 -4.15 8.12
C LYS A 51 -3.36 -4.30 7.91
N ASP A 52 -2.82 -5.45 8.29
CA ASP A 52 -1.40 -5.73 8.12
C ASP A 52 -1.02 -5.69 6.64
N LEU A 53 -1.85 -6.27 5.78
CA LEU A 53 -1.59 -6.31 4.34
C LEU A 53 -1.56 -4.92 3.72
N TYR A 54 -2.56 -4.07 3.99
CA TYR A 54 -2.54 -2.77 3.34
C TYR A 54 -1.42 -1.89 3.88
N GLN A 55 -1.05 -2.03 5.15
CA GLN A 55 0.09 -1.31 5.72
C GLN A 55 1.40 -1.80 5.12
N THR A 56 1.53 -3.11 4.93
CA THR A 56 2.72 -3.71 4.31
C THR A 56 2.86 -3.24 2.86
N LEU A 57 1.75 -3.19 2.12
CA LEU A 57 1.77 -2.72 0.74
C LEU A 57 2.13 -1.24 0.65
N ASP A 58 1.63 -0.41 1.57
CA ASP A 58 2.00 1.00 1.61
C ASP A 58 3.49 1.18 1.86
N LEU A 59 4.05 0.40 2.78
CA LEU A 59 5.49 0.44 3.05
C LEU A 59 6.28 -0.06 1.84
N ALA A 60 5.82 -1.15 1.22
CA ALA A 60 6.47 -1.68 0.02
C ALA A 60 6.45 -0.65 -1.11
N TYR A 61 5.35 0.06 -1.29
CA TYR A 61 5.26 1.11 -2.31
C TYR A 61 6.33 2.17 -2.08
N LYS A 62 6.47 2.65 -0.85
CA LYS A 62 7.48 3.67 -0.53
C LYS A 62 8.90 3.17 -0.83
N ARG A 63 9.16 1.92 -0.50
CA ARG A 63 10.48 1.33 -0.76
C ARG A 63 10.76 1.18 -2.25
N VAL A 64 9.77 0.73 -3.00
CA VAL A 64 9.90 0.60 -4.46
C VAL A 64 10.06 1.97 -5.10
N HIS A 65 9.31 2.96 -4.64
CA HIS A 65 9.38 4.31 -5.16
C HIS A 65 10.78 4.91 -4.96
N ASN A 66 11.36 4.71 -3.78
CA ASN A 66 12.72 5.19 -3.50
C ASN A 66 13.75 4.49 -4.39
N LEU A 67 13.58 3.20 -4.60
CA LEU A 67 14.47 2.45 -5.49
C LEU A 67 14.34 2.94 -6.93
N ASP A 68 13.11 3.21 -7.38
CA ASP A 68 12.87 3.74 -8.72
C ASP A 68 13.62 5.04 -8.95
N TYR A 69 13.56 5.95 -7.98
CA TYR A 69 14.29 7.21 -8.08
C TYR A 69 15.80 7.01 -8.11
N PHE A 70 16.31 6.08 -7.30
CA PHE A 70 17.73 5.77 -7.30
C PHE A 70 18.17 5.22 -8.67
N LEU A 71 17.42 4.26 -9.20
CA LEU A 71 17.74 3.64 -10.49
C LEU A 71 17.58 4.60 -11.67
N SER A 72 16.72 5.59 -11.53
CA SER A 72 16.51 6.63 -12.53
C SER A 72 17.51 7.77 -12.42
N GLY A 73 18.39 7.74 -11.41
CA GLY A 73 19.44 8.74 -11.23
C GLY A 73 19.03 9.95 -10.40
N ASP A 74 17.85 9.97 -9.83
CA ASP A 74 17.38 11.10 -9.01
C ASP A 74 17.99 11.11 -7.61
N HIS A 75 18.33 9.93 -7.07
CA HIS A 75 19.00 9.81 -5.77
C HIS A 75 20.42 9.31 -5.99
N GLY A 76 21.39 9.88 -5.29
CA GLY A 76 22.73 9.33 -5.22
C GLY A 76 22.78 8.15 -4.26
N GLU A 77 23.87 7.39 -4.30
CA GLU A 77 24.02 6.24 -3.41
C GLU A 77 23.91 6.62 -1.94
N ASP A 78 24.51 7.73 -1.54
CA ASP A 78 24.49 8.18 -0.15
C ASP A 78 23.07 8.47 0.32
N THR A 79 22.29 9.15 -0.52
CA THR A 79 20.90 9.47 -0.21
C THR A 79 20.06 8.20 -0.09
N TYR A 80 20.25 7.29 -1.05
CA TYR A 80 19.48 6.06 -1.03
C TYR A 80 19.83 5.18 0.18
N LEU A 81 21.10 5.12 0.56
CA LEU A 81 21.53 4.37 1.74
C LEU A 81 20.88 4.91 3.01
N GLU A 82 20.74 6.24 3.11
CA GLU A 82 20.03 6.84 4.23
C GLU A 82 18.55 6.46 4.26
N LEU A 83 17.90 6.43 3.09
CA LEU A 83 16.49 6.04 3.00
C LEU A 83 16.29 4.58 3.42
N ILE A 84 17.24 3.70 3.08
CA ILE A 84 17.18 2.31 3.51
C ILE A 84 17.25 2.20 5.03
N LYS A 85 18.11 2.99 5.66
CA LYS A 85 18.24 2.99 7.11
C LYS A 85 16.99 3.48 7.82
N GLU A 86 16.31 4.46 7.24
CA GLU A 86 15.10 5.02 7.83
C GLU A 86 13.94 4.05 7.91
N LYS A 87 13.93 3.03 7.05
CA LYS A 87 12.82 2.07 7.05
C LYS A 87 12.79 1.17 8.29
N GLU A 88 13.91 1.15 9.00
CA GLU A 88 14.02 0.40 10.24
C GLU A 88 13.59 1.28 11.42
#